data_704578bd55fd7bd5cc7b4d13ea50629c
#
_entry.id   704578bd55fd7bd5cc7b4d13ea50629c
#
_cell.length_a   1.000
_cell.length_b   1.000
_cell.length_c   1.000
_cell.angle_alpha   90.00
_cell.angle_beta   90.00
_cell.angle_gamma   90.00
#
_symmetry.space_group_name_H-M   'P 1'
#
loop_
_entity.id
_entity.type
_entity.pdbx_description
1 polymer ?
#
loop_
_entity_poly.entity_id
_entity_poly.type
_entity_poly.pdbx_seq_one_letter_code
_entity_poly.pdbx_strand_id
1 'polypeptide(L)'
;MISLLSLVIPVYNEVDSLEPLVAEIDEALVAAYRPFEIVFVDDGSTDGSYAVMERIAAARDDVCVVKLRRNFGKAAALSHGFAAARGDYLVTLDGDRQDDPAEIPRLIAPLDEGFDLVSGWKQSRQDPLNKTLPSRLFNWTVRRASGIQLHDFNCGLKAYRRDVVDTIHIYGELHRYIPVVADQAGFRVTEEKVSHRRRTAGRSKYGWQRYLRGYLDLLTVLFLGRYQHRPQHLFGGFGTSLIFIGVLVELYLTIDKLAFGHAIGQRPLLLLGALLIIVGVQLLSLGLIGELIANSRARSGPDAAQVAVVVEAGRAGAAAPAARPVASAAADAPGAASTP
;
A
#
# COMPACT_ATOMS: atom_id res chain seq x y z
N MET A 1 27.26 -11.78 -6.41
CA MET A 1 26.35 -12.92 -6.14
C MET A 1 25.14 -12.73 -7.04
N ILE A 2 24.62 -13.81 -7.65
CA ILE A 2 23.41 -13.75 -8.47
C ILE A 2 22.24 -13.66 -7.47
N SER A 3 21.59 -12.50 -7.42
CA SER A 3 20.44 -12.28 -6.52
C SER A 3 19.24 -13.06 -7.02
N LEU A 4 18.54 -13.76 -6.14
CA LEU A 4 17.26 -14.41 -6.45
C LEU A 4 16.17 -13.36 -6.69
N LEU A 5 15.37 -13.57 -7.73
CA LEU A 5 14.24 -12.74 -8.07
C LEU A 5 12.92 -13.45 -7.68
N SER A 6 12.05 -12.81 -6.90
CA SER A 6 10.73 -13.34 -6.59
C SER A 6 9.66 -12.57 -7.37
N LEU A 7 8.87 -13.31 -8.18
CA LEU A 7 7.71 -12.76 -8.87
C LEU A 7 6.46 -12.98 -8.02
N VAL A 8 5.89 -11.92 -7.47
CA VAL A 8 4.69 -11.98 -6.64
C VAL A 8 3.46 -11.66 -7.49
N ILE A 9 2.59 -12.67 -7.67
CA ILE A 9 1.44 -12.60 -8.58
C ILE A 9 0.14 -12.82 -7.80
N PRO A 10 -0.58 -11.76 -7.43
CA PRO A 10 -1.92 -11.89 -6.86
C PRO A 10 -2.91 -12.37 -7.93
N VAL A 11 -3.69 -13.39 -7.59
CA VAL A 11 -4.65 -14.03 -8.49
C VAL A 11 -6.05 -14.02 -7.88
N TYR A 12 -7.04 -13.61 -8.67
CA TYR A 12 -8.46 -13.73 -8.31
C TYR A 12 -9.32 -13.98 -9.55
N ASN A 13 -9.70 -15.22 -9.78
CA ASN A 13 -10.52 -15.66 -10.93
C ASN A 13 -9.88 -15.30 -12.29
N GLU A 14 -8.71 -15.89 -12.56
CA GLU A 14 -7.91 -15.67 -13.77
C GLU A 14 -7.44 -17.02 -14.37
N VAL A 15 -8.28 -18.06 -14.30
CA VAL A 15 -7.95 -19.47 -14.65
C VAL A 15 -7.31 -19.59 -16.04
N ASP A 16 -7.82 -18.87 -17.05
CA ASP A 16 -7.37 -18.96 -18.44
C ASP A 16 -6.02 -18.25 -18.70
N SER A 17 -5.59 -17.40 -17.77
CA SER A 17 -4.40 -16.55 -17.92
C SER A 17 -3.13 -17.16 -17.34
N LEU A 18 -3.24 -18.09 -16.38
CA LEU A 18 -2.11 -18.52 -15.54
C LEU A 18 -1.04 -19.31 -16.29
N GLU A 19 -1.41 -20.36 -17.04
CA GLU A 19 -0.44 -21.15 -17.79
C GLU A 19 0.28 -20.34 -18.88
N PRO A 20 -0.44 -19.55 -19.70
CA PRO A 20 0.22 -18.66 -20.65
C PRO A 20 1.13 -17.62 -20.00
N LEU A 21 0.76 -17.10 -18.81
CA LEU A 21 1.59 -16.15 -18.08
C LEU A 21 2.92 -16.77 -17.62
N VAL A 22 2.86 -18.01 -17.10
CA VAL A 22 4.09 -18.74 -16.71
C VAL A 22 5.02 -18.94 -17.90
N ALA A 23 4.48 -19.32 -19.06
CA ALA A 23 5.28 -19.48 -20.28
C ALA A 23 5.94 -18.15 -20.71
N GLU A 24 5.22 -17.02 -20.63
CA GLU A 24 5.78 -15.70 -20.94
C GLU A 24 6.86 -15.28 -19.92
N ILE A 25 6.70 -15.63 -18.64
CA ILE A 25 7.71 -15.39 -17.59
C ILE A 25 8.97 -16.19 -17.89
N ASP A 26 8.82 -17.47 -18.21
CA ASP A 26 9.96 -18.35 -18.52
C ASP A 26 10.74 -17.80 -19.72
N GLU A 27 10.03 -17.42 -20.81
CA GLU A 27 10.67 -16.84 -21.99
C GLU A 27 11.45 -15.55 -21.66
N ALA A 28 10.84 -14.66 -20.86
CA ALA A 28 11.43 -13.38 -20.50
C ALA A 28 12.67 -13.52 -19.61
N LEU A 29 12.66 -14.44 -18.63
CA LEU A 29 13.68 -14.53 -17.59
C LEU A 29 14.80 -15.53 -17.91
N VAL A 30 14.54 -16.55 -18.73
CA VAL A 30 15.62 -17.40 -19.27
C VAL A 30 16.64 -16.56 -20.03
N ALA A 31 16.18 -15.57 -20.79
CA ALA A 31 17.06 -14.64 -21.51
C ALA A 31 17.84 -13.71 -20.55
N ALA A 32 17.32 -13.43 -19.38
CA ALA A 32 17.94 -12.54 -18.38
C ALA A 32 18.98 -13.22 -17.49
N TYR A 33 19.15 -14.55 -17.55
CA TYR A 33 20.12 -15.36 -16.79
C TYR A 33 20.09 -15.13 -15.27
N ARG A 34 18.93 -14.84 -14.69
CA ARG A 34 18.76 -14.70 -13.23
C ARG A 34 17.95 -15.86 -12.67
N PRO A 35 18.35 -16.46 -11.53
CA PRO A 35 17.49 -17.40 -10.82
C PRO A 35 16.24 -16.66 -10.32
N PHE A 36 15.08 -17.27 -10.51
CA PHE A 36 13.81 -16.68 -10.08
C PHE A 36 12.90 -17.72 -9.43
N GLU A 37 11.94 -17.25 -8.69
CA GLU A 37 10.80 -18.00 -8.19
C GLU A 37 9.49 -17.27 -8.49
N ILE A 38 8.41 -18.01 -8.62
CA ILE A 38 7.05 -17.48 -8.80
C ILE A 38 6.27 -17.73 -7.51
N VAL A 39 5.73 -16.68 -6.92
CA VAL A 39 4.88 -16.73 -5.73
C VAL A 39 3.47 -16.31 -6.15
N PHE A 40 2.62 -17.29 -6.42
CA PHE A 40 1.20 -17.06 -6.63
C PHE A 40 0.49 -16.85 -5.32
N VAL A 41 -0.42 -15.87 -5.27
CA VAL A 41 -1.30 -15.67 -4.13
C VAL A 41 -2.75 -15.70 -4.58
N ASP A 42 -3.43 -16.81 -4.29
CA ASP A 42 -4.86 -16.96 -4.56
C ASP A 42 -5.69 -16.17 -3.55
N ASP A 43 -6.30 -15.10 -4.00
CA ASP A 43 -7.18 -14.26 -3.18
C ASP A 43 -8.62 -14.81 -3.14
N GLY A 44 -8.75 -16.12 -2.87
CA GLY A 44 -10.04 -16.79 -2.73
C GLY A 44 -10.79 -16.98 -4.04
N SER A 45 -10.12 -17.43 -5.10
CA SER A 45 -10.73 -17.72 -6.39
C SER A 45 -11.78 -18.80 -6.33
N THR A 46 -12.80 -18.73 -7.21
CA THR A 46 -13.93 -19.64 -7.30
C THR A 46 -14.08 -20.28 -8.69
N ASP A 47 -13.20 -19.94 -9.64
CA ASP A 47 -13.24 -20.35 -11.05
C ASP A 47 -12.31 -21.52 -11.41
N GLY A 48 -11.61 -22.10 -10.42
CA GLY A 48 -10.60 -23.13 -10.66
C GLY A 48 -9.16 -22.62 -10.76
N SER A 49 -8.91 -21.32 -10.65
CA SER A 49 -7.55 -20.75 -10.68
C SER A 49 -6.61 -21.41 -9.69
N TYR A 50 -7.09 -21.71 -8.47
CA TYR A 50 -6.29 -22.40 -7.45
C TYR A 50 -5.79 -23.77 -7.94
N ALA A 51 -6.67 -24.58 -8.55
CA ALA A 51 -6.29 -25.92 -9.04
C ALA A 51 -5.23 -25.85 -10.15
N VAL A 52 -5.26 -24.81 -10.98
CA VAL A 52 -4.22 -24.57 -11.99
C VAL A 52 -2.89 -24.21 -11.32
N MET A 53 -2.89 -23.29 -10.37
CA MET A 53 -1.67 -22.90 -9.63
C MET A 53 -1.06 -24.08 -8.87
N GLU A 54 -1.88 -24.91 -8.21
CA GLU A 54 -1.44 -26.11 -7.51
C GLU A 54 -0.80 -27.11 -8.46
N ARG A 55 -1.37 -27.31 -9.65
CA ARG A 55 -0.81 -28.18 -10.70
C ARG A 55 0.55 -27.65 -11.21
N ILE A 56 0.67 -26.33 -11.42
CA ILE A 56 1.92 -25.68 -11.81
C ILE A 56 2.99 -25.91 -10.72
N ALA A 57 2.65 -25.67 -9.44
CA ALA A 57 3.58 -25.85 -8.32
C ALA A 57 3.99 -27.32 -8.13
N ALA A 58 3.12 -28.27 -8.42
CA ALA A 58 3.46 -29.69 -8.37
C ALA A 58 4.47 -30.12 -9.45
N ALA A 59 4.55 -29.38 -10.56
CA ALA A 59 5.43 -29.67 -11.69
C ALA A 59 6.75 -28.87 -11.66
N ARG A 60 6.92 -27.92 -10.70
CA ARG A 60 8.03 -26.95 -10.70
C ARG A 60 8.54 -26.69 -9.29
N ASP A 61 9.87 -26.70 -9.12
CA ASP A 61 10.56 -26.45 -7.85
C ASP A 61 10.71 -24.95 -7.51
N ASP A 62 10.44 -24.08 -8.46
CA ASP A 62 10.54 -22.61 -8.35
C ASP A 62 9.19 -21.90 -8.17
N VAL A 63 8.10 -22.65 -7.92
CA VAL A 63 6.76 -22.10 -7.74
C VAL A 63 6.24 -22.33 -6.32
N CYS A 64 5.79 -21.27 -5.67
CA CYS A 64 5.09 -21.30 -4.39
C CYS A 64 3.67 -20.78 -4.57
N VAL A 65 2.70 -21.40 -3.91
CA VAL A 65 1.28 -20.97 -3.91
C VAL A 65 0.80 -20.71 -2.50
N VAL A 66 0.34 -19.48 -2.28
CA VAL A 66 -0.32 -19.07 -1.04
C VAL A 66 -1.82 -18.94 -1.30
N LYS A 67 -2.64 -19.69 -0.59
CA LYS A 67 -4.10 -19.65 -0.70
C LYS A 67 -4.70 -18.89 0.48
N LEU A 68 -5.43 -17.82 0.19
CA LEU A 68 -6.20 -17.10 1.19
C LEU A 68 -7.57 -17.79 1.42
N ARG A 69 -8.13 -17.65 2.61
CA ARG A 69 -9.42 -18.29 2.96
C ARG A 69 -10.62 -17.74 2.21
N ARG A 70 -10.56 -16.47 1.79
CA ARG A 70 -11.55 -15.75 0.98
C ARG A 70 -10.89 -14.56 0.30
N ASN A 71 -11.62 -13.83 -0.51
CA ASN A 71 -11.14 -12.56 -1.06
C ASN A 71 -10.97 -11.52 0.05
N PHE A 72 -9.71 -11.11 0.27
CA PHE A 72 -9.30 -10.04 1.19
C PHE A 72 -8.80 -8.79 0.45
N GLY A 73 -8.67 -8.87 -0.88
CA GLY A 73 -8.23 -7.80 -1.76
C GLY A 73 -6.72 -7.80 -2.04
N LYS A 74 -6.35 -7.08 -3.10
CA LYS A 74 -5.00 -7.10 -3.68
C LYS A 74 -3.90 -6.75 -2.68
N ALA A 75 -4.14 -5.81 -1.75
CA ALA A 75 -3.14 -5.44 -0.75
C ALA A 75 -2.80 -6.59 0.20
N ALA A 76 -3.81 -7.34 0.68
CA ALA A 76 -3.60 -8.51 1.51
C ALA A 76 -2.85 -9.61 0.74
N ALA A 77 -3.26 -9.88 -0.50
CA ALA A 77 -2.57 -10.84 -1.36
C ALA A 77 -1.10 -10.48 -1.57
N LEU A 78 -0.78 -9.21 -1.87
CA LEU A 78 0.60 -8.75 -1.99
C LEU A 78 1.39 -8.90 -0.68
N SER A 79 0.81 -8.53 0.47
CA SER A 79 1.47 -8.68 1.77
C SER A 79 1.86 -10.13 2.06
N HIS A 80 0.95 -11.08 1.80
CA HIS A 80 1.25 -12.51 1.98
C HIS A 80 2.26 -13.02 0.96
N GLY A 81 2.18 -12.52 -0.28
CA GLY A 81 3.16 -12.84 -1.31
C GLY A 81 4.56 -12.34 -0.96
N PHE A 82 4.69 -11.12 -0.46
CA PHE A 82 5.98 -10.58 0.00
C PHE A 82 6.56 -11.38 1.17
N ALA A 83 5.71 -11.79 2.10
CA ALA A 83 6.13 -12.61 3.24
C ALA A 83 6.59 -14.03 2.82
N ALA A 84 6.02 -14.59 1.75
CA ALA A 84 6.38 -15.91 1.24
C ALA A 84 7.61 -15.87 0.29
N ALA A 85 7.86 -14.74 -0.35
CA ALA A 85 8.96 -14.55 -1.28
C ALA A 85 10.33 -14.63 -0.58
N ARG A 86 11.33 -15.22 -1.26
CA ARG A 86 12.69 -15.45 -0.71
C ARG A 86 13.78 -14.62 -1.38
N GLY A 87 13.47 -14.00 -2.55
CA GLY A 87 14.45 -13.28 -3.35
C GLY A 87 14.89 -11.96 -2.73
N ASP A 88 16.07 -11.49 -3.09
CA ASP A 88 16.62 -10.19 -2.73
C ASP A 88 15.91 -9.06 -3.50
N TYR A 89 15.48 -9.38 -4.71
CA TYR A 89 14.62 -8.53 -5.54
C TYR A 89 13.24 -9.15 -5.67
N LEU A 90 12.22 -8.31 -5.62
CA LEU A 90 10.85 -8.73 -5.82
C LEU A 90 10.25 -7.95 -6.99
N VAL A 91 9.39 -8.61 -7.77
CA VAL A 91 8.59 -7.95 -8.81
C VAL A 91 7.14 -8.33 -8.61
N THR A 92 6.25 -7.35 -8.58
CA THR A 92 4.82 -7.60 -8.62
C THR A 92 4.32 -7.58 -10.06
N LEU A 93 3.43 -8.51 -10.40
CA LEU A 93 2.86 -8.67 -11.74
C LEU A 93 1.39 -9.07 -11.59
N ASP A 94 0.49 -8.50 -12.39
CA ASP A 94 -0.93 -8.88 -12.36
C ASP A 94 -1.17 -10.19 -13.14
N GLY A 95 -2.02 -11.07 -12.60
CA GLY A 95 -2.32 -12.39 -13.19
C GLY A 95 -3.13 -12.35 -14.49
N ASP A 96 -3.57 -11.16 -14.95
CA ASP A 96 -4.46 -10.97 -16.11
C ASP A 96 -3.74 -10.77 -17.46
N ARG A 97 -2.40 -10.92 -17.47
CA ARG A 97 -1.52 -10.78 -18.65
C ARG A 97 -1.55 -9.40 -19.32
N GLN A 98 -2.01 -8.36 -18.61
CA GLN A 98 -1.95 -7.00 -19.15
C GLN A 98 -0.53 -6.41 -19.06
N ASP A 99 0.24 -6.81 -18.06
CA ASP A 99 1.64 -6.45 -17.90
C ASP A 99 2.53 -7.44 -18.66
N ASP A 100 3.55 -6.92 -19.34
CA ASP A 100 4.46 -7.73 -20.15
C ASP A 100 5.67 -8.21 -19.31
N PRO A 101 5.86 -9.53 -19.10
CA PRO A 101 7.02 -10.04 -18.39
C PRO A 101 8.37 -9.67 -19.02
N ALA A 102 8.42 -9.41 -20.32
CA ALA A 102 9.64 -8.98 -21.00
C ALA A 102 10.19 -7.63 -20.53
N GLU A 103 9.38 -6.84 -19.83
CA GLU A 103 9.82 -5.56 -19.23
C GLU A 103 10.51 -5.74 -17.85
N ILE A 104 10.45 -6.94 -17.25
CA ILE A 104 11.04 -7.21 -15.92
C ILE A 104 12.54 -6.88 -15.86
N PRO A 105 13.38 -7.28 -16.84
CA PRO A 105 14.81 -6.95 -16.80
C PRO A 105 15.07 -5.43 -16.77
N ARG A 106 14.25 -4.64 -17.47
CA ARG A 106 14.36 -3.16 -17.49
C ARG A 106 13.96 -2.54 -16.16
N LEU A 107 13.00 -3.13 -15.45
CA LEU A 107 12.61 -2.67 -14.12
C LEU A 107 13.64 -3.00 -13.04
N ILE A 108 14.39 -4.08 -13.22
CA ILE A 108 15.43 -4.47 -12.26
C ILE A 108 16.70 -3.61 -12.42
N ALA A 109 17.04 -3.18 -13.63
CA ALA A 109 18.26 -2.43 -13.89
C ALA A 109 18.45 -1.20 -12.96
N PRO A 110 17.45 -0.33 -12.71
CA PRO A 110 17.62 0.79 -11.78
C PRO A 110 17.84 0.34 -10.32
N LEU A 111 17.36 -0.86 -9.91
CA LEU A 111 17.65 -1.40 -8.58
C LEU A 111 19.15 -1.70 -8.43
N ASP A 112 19.80 -2.21 -9.50
CA ASP A 112 21.24 -2.42 -9.53
C ASP A 112 22.01 -1.08 -9.48
N GLU A 113 21.43 0.03 -9.96
CA GLU A 113 21.96 1.40 -9.89
C GLU A 113 21.76 2.08 -8.52
N GLY A 114 21.08 1.39 -7.58
CA GLY A 114 20.90 1.87 -6.21
C GLY A 114 19.57 2.53 -5.93
N PHE A 115 18.57 2.41 -6.81
CA PHE A 115 17.17 2.67 -6.44
C PHE A 115 16.62 1.48 -5.62
N ASP A 116 15.61 1.74 -4.81
CA ASP A 116 15.03 0.75 -3.93
C ASP A 116 13.68 0.25 -4.43
N LEU A 117 12.95 1.11 -5.16
CA LEU A 117 11.67 0.80 -5.79
C LEU A 117 11.59 1.40 -7.19
N VAL A 118 11.16 0.59 -8.16
CA VAL A 118 10.92 1.01 -9.54
C VAL A 118 9.46 0.74 -9.90
N SER A 119 8.70 1.78 -10.24
CA SER A 119 7.32 1.65 -10.69
C SER A 119 7.25 1.63 -12.21
N GLY A 120 6.46 0.73 -12.79
CA GLY A 120 6.18 0.78 -14.22
C GLY A 120 5.35 2.03 -14.58
N TRP A 121 5.71 2.69 -15.66
CA TRP A 121 4.94 3.78 -16.26
C TRP A 121 4.32 3.35 -17.59
N LYS A 122 3.00 3.14 -17.60
CA LYS A 122 2.21 2.80 -18.78
C LYS A 122 1.98 4.06 -19.64
N GLN A 123 2.98 4.42 -20.48
CA GLN A 123 2.93 5.65 -21.28
C GLN A 123 1.81 5.60 -22.33
N SER A 124 1.65 4.48 -23.03
CA SER A 124 0.65 4.29 -24.08
C SER A 124 -0.51 3.42 -23.58
N ARG A 125 -1.44 4.02 -22.81
CA ARG A 125 -2.65 3.32 -22.38
C ARG A 125 -3.63 3.22 -23.55
N GLN A 126 -3.98 2.00 -23.93
CA GLN A 126 -5.05 1.72 -24.91
C GLN A 126 -6.45 1.67 -24.26
N ASP A 127 -6.59 2.27 -23.07
CA ASP A 127 -7.85 2.33 -22.34
C ASP A 127 -8.77 3.46 -22.84
N PRO A 128 -10.11 3.27 -22.81
CA PRO A 128 -11.06 4.30 -23.23
C PRO A 128 -10.95 5.57 -22.33
N LEU A 129 -11.31 6.73 -22.90
CA LEU A 129 -11.17 8.06 -22.27
C LEU A 129 -11.85 8.18 -20.90
N ASN A 130 -12.96 7.48 -20.68
CA ASN A 130 -13.66 7.44 -19.41
C ASN A 130 -12.85 6.80 -18.25
N LYS A 131 -11.80 6.04 -18.55
CA LYS A 131 -10.87 5.46 -17.57
C LYS A 131 -9.58 6.27 -17.44
N THR A 132 -9.12 6.89 -18.52
CA THR A 132 -7.83 7.61 -18.54
C THR A 132 -7.92 8.97 -17.84
N LEU A 133 -9.03 9.71 -17.98
CA LEU A 133 -9.18 11.04 -17.37
C LEU A 133 -9.19 10.99 -15.84
N PRO A 134 -9.99 10.13 -15.17
CA PRO A 134 -9.93 9.98 -13.72
C PRO A 134 -8.56 9.50 -13.22
N SER A 135 -7.89 8.62 -13.97
CA SER A 135 -6.54 8.15 -13.61
C SER A 135 -5.49 9.27 -13.70
N ARG A 136 -5.59 10.16 -14.69
CA ARG A 136 -4.70 11.34 -14.79
C ARG A 136 -4.92 12.32 -13.65
N LEU A 137 -6.18 12.61 -13.31
CA LEU A 137 -6.50 13.47 -12.17
C LEU A 137 -5.97 12.87 -10.87
N PHE A 138 -6.19 11.57 -10.66
CA PHE A 138 -5.67 10.84 -9.52
C PHE A 138 -4.13 10.95 -9.43
N ASN A 139 -3.41 10.59 -10.48
CA ASN A 139 -1.95 10.66 -10.51
C ASN A 139 -1.42 12.09 -10.29
N TRP A 140 -2.07 13.11 -10.89
CA TRP A 140 -1.73 14.50 -10.67
C TRP A 140 -1.90 14.91 -9.20
N THR A 141 -3.01 14.50 -8.58
CA THR A 141 -3.31 14.84 -7.18
C THR A 141 -2.33 14.14 -6.23
N VAL A 142 -2.05 12.84 -6.46
CA VAL A 142 -1.06 12.11 -5.66
C VAL A 142 0.32 12.75 -5.80
N ARG A 143 0.76 13.06 -7.02
CA ARG A 143 2.04 13.74 -7.29
C ARG A 143 2.14 15.08 -6.55
N ARG A 144 1.08 15.92 -6.66
CA ARG A 144 1.06 17.26 -6.03
C ARG A 144 1.10 17.17 -4.51
N ALA A 145 0.51 16.13 -3.96
CA ALA A 145 0.38 15.94 -2.52
C ALA A 145 1.57 15.23 -1.87
N SER A 146 2.14 14.22 -2.55
CA SER A 146 3.30 13.48 -2.06
C SER A 146 4.63 14.16 -2.39
N GLY A 147 4.69 14.99 -3.43
CA GLY A 147 5.93 15.58 -3.94
C GLY A 147 6.74 14.66 -4.86
N ILE A 148 6.33 13.40 -5.02
CA ILE A 148 7.05 12.39 -5.81
C ILE A 148 6.78 12.58 -7.30
N GLN A 149 7.82 12.57 -8.11
CA GLN A 149 7.74 12.82 -9.56
C GLN A 149 7.50 11.54 -10.37
N LEU A 150 6.41 10.81 -10.07
CA LEU A 150 5.98 9.65 -10.85
C LEU A 150 4.79 9.99 -11.74
N HIS A 151 4.71 9.36 -12.92
CA HIS A 151 3.60 9.51 -13.86
C HIS A 151 2.47 8.50 -13.62
N ASP A 152 2.79 7.30 -13.09
CA ASP A 152 1.80 6.25 -12.85
C ASP A 152 1.99 5.55 -11.50
N PHE A 153 1.15 5.90 -10.53
CA PHE A 153 1.13 5.25 -9.22
C PHE A 153 0.37 3.91 -9.23
N ASN A 154 -0.55 3.73 -10.20
CA ASN A 154 -1.46 2.58 -10.27
C ASN A 154 -0.92 1.37 -11.04
N CYS A 155 0.28 1.45 -11.61
CA CYS A 155 0.85 0.32 -12.33
C CYS A 155 1.00 -0.89 -11.40
N GLY A 156 0.55 -2.09 -11.84
CA GLY A 156 0.72 -3.34 -11.09
C GLY A 156 2.15 -3.85 -11.15
N LEU A 157 2.84 -3.59 -12.26
CA LEU A 157 4.21 -4.00 -12.50
C LEU A 157 5.17 -3.06 -11.77
N LYS A 158 5.81 -3.55 -10.72
CA LYS A 158 6.79 -2.82 -9.90
C LYS A 158 7.89 -3.75 -9.46
N ALA A 159 9.12 -3.22 -9.34
CA ALA A 159 10.26 -3.93 -8.80
C ALA A 159 10.71 -3.30 -7.47
N TYR A 160 11.16 -4.14 -6.55
CA TYR A 160 11.51 -3.76 -5.19
C TYR A 160 12.78 -4.45 -4.74
N ARG A 161 13.58 -3.78 -3.91
CA ARG A 161 14.55 -4.44 -3.03
C ARG A 161 13.83 -5.07 -1.84
N ARG A 162 14.39 -6.14 -1.27
CA ARG A 162 13.85 -6.84 -0.11
C ARG A 162 13.53 -5.88 1.04
N ASP A 163 14.46 -4.98 1.36
CA ASP A 163 14.33 -4.03 2.48
C ASP A 163 13.06 -3.16 2.39
N VAL A 164 12.63 -2.83 1.16
CA VAL A 164 11.39 -2.05 0.94
C VAL A 164 10.18 -2.84 1.42
N VAL A 165 10.03 -4.09 0.95
CA VAL A 165 8.84 -4.91 1.26
C VAL A 165 8.81 -5.38 2.71
N ASP A 166 9.97 -5.53 3.34
CA ASP A 166 10.07 -5.87 4.77
C ASP A 166 9.74 -4.66 5.67
N THR A 167 9.92 -3.43 5.16
CA THR A 167 9.66 -2.19 5.91
C THR A 167 8.24 -1.66 5.74
N ILE A 168 7.68 -1.73 4.50
CA ILE A 168 6.37 -1.15 4.22
C ILE A 168 5.24 -2.08 4.64
N HIS A 169 4.20 -1.51 5.25
CA HIS A 169 2.98 -2.25 5.61
C HIS A 169 1.84 -1.86 4.66
N ILE A 170 1.34 -2.84 3.91
CA ILE A 170 0.30 -2.64 2.90
C ILE A 170 -1.01 -3.22 3.41
N TYR A 171 -2.06 -2.40 3.52
CA TYR A 171 -3.41 -2.81 3.88
C TYR A 171 -4.47 -2.04 3.09
N GLY A 172 -5.71 -2.52 3.05
CA GLY A 172 -6.80 -1.87 2.33
C GLY A 172 -6.47 -1.64 0.84
N GLU A 173 -6.57 -0.41 0.37
CA GLU A 173 -6.25 -0.04 -1.02
C GLU A 173 -4.83 0.56 -1.17
N LEU A 174 -3.97 0.47 -0.15
CA LEU A 174 -2.62 1.07 -0.16
C LEU A 174 -1.67 0.47 -1.22
N HIS A 175 -2.03 -0.65 -1.83
CA HIS A 175 -1.24 -1.22 -2.94
C HIS A 175 -0.99 -0.24 -4.09
N ARG A 176 -1.84 0.78 -4.28
CA ARG A 176 -1.68 1.84 -5.28
C ARG A 176 -0.66 2.89 -4.86
N TYR A 177 -0.42 3.01 -3.58
CA TYR A 177 0.39 4.06 -2.96
C TYR A 177 1.73 3.54 -2.44
N ILE A 178 2.07 2.29 -2.78
CA ILE A 178 3.36 1.69 -2.40
C ILE A 178 4.54 2.63 -2.68
N PRO A 179 4.64 3.30 -3.86
CA PRO A 179 5.73 4.23 -4.11
C PRO A 179 5.76 5.41 -3.13
N VAL A 180 4.57 5.89 -2.70
CA VAL A 180 4.47 7.00 -1.74
C VAL A 180 4.91 6.54 -0.35
N VAL A 181 4.46 5.37 0.08
CA VAL A 181 4.82 4.80 1.39
C VAL A 181 6.32 4.50 1.47
N ALA A 182 6.89 3.98 0.37
CA ALA A 182 8.33 3.71 0.29
C ALA A 182 9.17 5.00 0.35
N ASP A 183 8.81 6.02 -0.41
CA ASP A 183 9.50 7.32 -0.37
C ASP A 183 9.44 7.97 1.03
N GLN A 184 8.29 7.88 1.70
CA GLN A 184 8.12 8.38 3.06
C GLN A 184 8.94 7.60 4.10
N ALA A 185 9.20 6.31 3.84
CA ALA A 185 10.12 5.50 4.63
C ALA A 185 11.61 5.80 4.33
N GLY A 186 11.89 6.69 3.37
CA GLY A 186 13.23 7.12 3.01
C GLY A 186 13.88 6.33 1.86
N PHE A 187 13.13 5.46 1.18
CA PHE A 187 13.60 4.70 0.04
C PHE A 187 13.63 5.54 -1.25
N ARG A 188 14.61 5.26 -2.10
CA ARG A 188 14.77 5.92 -3.41
C ARG A 188 13.84 5.29 -4.43
N VAL A 189 12.84 6.07 -4.87
CA VAL A 189 11.80 5.61 -5.80
C VAL A 189 12.04 6.21 -7.18
N THR A 190 11.87 5.39 -8.23
CA THR A 190 11.91 5.83 -9.63
C THR A 190 10.83 5.13 -10.46
N GLU A 191 10.73 5.47 -11.73
CA GLU A 191 9.83 4.82 -12.67
C GLU A 191 10.54 4.46 -13.97
N GLU A 192 10.03 3.39 -14.62
CA GLU A 192 10.50 2.94 -15.92
C GLU A 192 9.34 2.76 -16.88
N LYS A 193 9.52 3.14 -18.15
CA LYS A 193 8.47 2.99 -19.15
C LYS A 193 8.24 1.52 -19.46
N VAL A 194 6.99 1.08 -19.40
CA VAL A 194 6.60 -0.32 -19.65
C VAL A 194 5.48 -0.40 -20.68
N SER A 195 5.52 -1.46 -21.44
CA SER A 195 4.46 -1.84 -22.39
C SER A 195 3.22 -2.28 -21.61
N HIS A 196 2.04 -2.00 -22.16
CA HIS A 196 0.76 -2.44 -21.60
C HIS A 196 -0.09 -3.04 -22.69
N ARG A 197 -0.47 -4.31 -22.50
CA ARG A 197 -1.28 -5.05 -23.44
C ARG A 197 -2.78 -4.87 -23.14
N ARG A 198 -3.62 -5.03 -24.15
CA ARG A 198 -5.07 -5.13 -23.93
C ARG A 198 -5.39 -6.42 -23.19
N ARG A 199 -6.35 -6.33 -22.26
CA ARG A 199 -6.89 -7.52 -21.59
C ARG A 199 -7.49 -8.48 -22.63
N THR A 200 -7.01 -9.70 -22.63
CA THR A 200 -7.44 -10.75 -23.57
C THR A 200 -8.60 -11.58 -23.04
N ALA A 201 -8.78 -11.68 -21.71
CA ALA A 201 -9.81 -12.47 -21.04
C ALA A 201 -10.42 -11.72 -19.85
N GLY A 202 -11.66 -12.03 -19.46
CA GLY A 202 -12.34 -11.52 -18.27
C GLY A 202 -13.11 -10.20 -18.46
N ARG A 203 -14.06 -9.91 -17.53
CA ARG A 203 -14.86 -8.67 -17.52
C ARG A 203 -14.33 -7.73 -16.45
N SER A 204 -14.29 -6.42 -16.72
CA SER A 204 -13.98 -5.39 -15.71
C SER A 204 -15.03 -5.40 -14.60
N LYS A 205 -14.63 -5.73 -13.38
CA LYS A 205 -15.51 -5.92 -12.20
C LYS A 205 -15.83 -4.61 -11.45
N TYR A 206 -15.49 -3.41 -12.00
CA TYR A 206 -15.50 -2.16 -11.26
C TYR A 206 -16.61 -1.19 -11.70
N GLY A 207 -17.49 -0.80 -10.75
CA GLY A 207 -18.54 0.21 -10.91
C GLY A 207 -18.11 1.64 -10.49
N TRP A 208 -19.05 2.63 -10.56
CA TRP A 208 -18.85 4.04 -10.21
C TRP A 208 -18.42 4.28 -8.74
N GLN A 209 -18.73 3.36 -7.84
CA GLN A 209 -18.31 3.39 -6.42
C GLN A 209 -16.78 3.44 -6.26
N ARG A 210 -16.03 3.08 -7.30
CA ARG A 210 -14.57 3.20 -7.34
C ARG A 210 -14.08 4.64 -7.19
N TYR A 211 -14.82 5.61 -7.73
CA TYR A 211 -14.41 7.03 -7.67
C TYR A 211 -14.52 7.58 -6.26
N LEU A 212 -15.61 7.25 -5.55
CA LEU A 212 -15.77 7.66 -4.16
C LEU A 212 -14.73 6.98 -3.24
N ARG A 213 -14.52 5.67 -3.42
CA ARG A 213 -13.45 4.95 -2.70
C ARG A 213 -12.08 5.55 -3.00
N GLY A 214 -11.75 5.78 -4.28
CA GLY A 214 -10.48 6.39 -4.67
C GLY A 214 -10.28 7.79 -4.07
N TYR A 215 -11.34 8.59 -3.91
CA TYR A 215 -11.25 9.88 -3.23
C TYR A 215 -10.98 9.72 -1.72
N LEU A 216 -11.67 8.80 -1.06
CA LEU A 216 -11.44 8.50 0.36
C LEU A 216 -10.04 7.90 0.58
N ASP A 217 -9.59 7.03 -0.33
CA ASP A 217 -8.24 6.47 -0.32
C ASP A 217 -7.20 7.56 -0.49
N LEU A 218 -7.46 8.53 -1.39
CA LEU A 218 -6.58 9.68 -1.57
C LEU A 218 -6.46 10.50 -0.29
N LEU A 219 -7.59 10.82 0.35
CA LEU A 219 -7.59 11.53 1.64
C LEU A 219 -6.79 10.73 2.69
N THR A 220 -6.98 9.41 2.72
CA THR A 220 -6.25 8.52 3.63
C THR A 220 -4.75 8.57 3.38
N VAL A 221 -4.32 8.53 2.11
CA VAL A 221 -2.89 8.58 1.77
C VAL A 221 -2.28 9.95 2.06
N LEU A 222 -2.99 11.04 1.75
CA LEU A 222 -2.56 12.39 2.10
C LEU A 222 -2.41 12.55 3.61
N PHE A 223 -3.37 12.00 4.34
CA PHE A 223 -3.35 12.00 5.79
C PHE A 223 -2.23 11.13 6.35
N LEU A 224 -2.14 9.87 5.91
CA LEU A 224 -1.10 8.94 6.34
C LEU A 224 0.29 9.44 5.93
N GLY A 225 0.46 9.91 4.68
CA GLY A 225 1.75 10.31 4.17
C GLY A 225 2.40 11.48 4.89
N ARG A 226 1.62 12.44 5.34
CA ARG A 226 2.16 13.63 6.00
C ARG A 226 1.99 13.60 7.51
N TYR A 227 0.99 12.86 8.01
CA TYR A 227 0.57 12.90 9.41
C TYR A 227 0.53 11.52 10.09
N GLN A 228 0.97 10.45 9.38
CA GLN A 228 0.99 9.08 9.95
C GLN A 228 1.76 9.00 11.27
N HIS A 229 2.89 9.70 11.36
CA HIS A 229 3.73 9.70 12.56
C HIS A 229 3.37 10.79 13.57
N ARG A 230 2.53 11.77 13.17
CA ARG A 230 2.16 12.92 14.02
C ARG A 230 0.74 13.42 13.71
N PRO A 231 -0.31 12.60 13.85
CA PRO A 231 -1.69 13.03 13.60
C PRO A 231 -2.12 14.19 14.51
N GLN A 232 -1.50 14.31 15.69
CA GLN A 232 -1.71 15.41 16.61
C GLN A 232 -1.34 16.78 16.02
N HIS A 233 -0.34 16.87 15.13
CA HIS A 233 0.00 18.16 14.51
C HIS A 233 -1.11 18.69 13.61
N LEU A 234 -1.86 17.84 12.91
CA LEU A 234 -2.99 18.27 12.09
C LEU A 234 -4.21 18.60 12.97
N PHE A 235 -4.71 17.61 13.69
CA PHE A 235 -5.92 17.78 14.51
C PHE A 235 -5.70 18.74 15.68
N GLY A 236 -4.52 18.71 16.28
CA GLY A 236 -4.14 19.61 17.35
C GLY A 236 -4.03 21.07 16.88
N GLY A 237 -3.43 21.32 15.72
CA GLY A 237 -3.35 22.67 15.15
C GLY A 237 -4.73 23.25 14.84
N PHE A 238 -5.58 22.49 14.14
CA PHE A 238 -6.96 22.91 13.88
C PHE A 238 -7.79 23.05 15.16
N GLY A 239 -7.70 22.08 16.07
CA GLY A 239 -8.41 22.09 17.34
C GLY A 239 -8.04 23.31 18.19
N THR A 240 -6.77 23.60 18.34
CA THR A 240 -6.27 24.77 19.09
C THR A 240 -6.73 26.07 18.43
N SER A 241 -6.71 26.17 17.10
CA SER A 241 -7.20 27.35 16.39
C SER A 241 -8.69 27.59 16.61
N LEU A 242 -9.51 26.54 16.56
CA LEU A 242 -10.95 26.65 16.82
C LEU A 242 -11.23 27.05 18.28
N ILE A 243 -10.53 26.47 19.26
CA ILE A 243 -10.63 26.86 20.67
C ILE A 243 -10.30 28.34 20.80
N PHE A 244 -9.18 28.78 20.22
CA PHE A 244 -8.76 30.16 20.31
C PHE A 244 -9.79 31.14 19.74
N ILE A 245 -10.33 30.84 18.54
CA ILE A 245 -11.40 31.66 17.92
C ILE A 245 -12.65 31.65 18.79
N GLY A 246 -13.07 30.48 19.29
CA GLY A 246 -14.21 30.35 20.17
C GLY A 246 -14.07 31.16 21.46
N VAL A 247 -12.90 31.08 22.10
CA VAL A 247 -12.59 31.89 23.31
C VAL A 247 -12.63 33.38 23.01
N LEU A 248 -12.11 33.84 21.87
CA LEU A 248 -12.20 35.26 21.49
C LEU A 248 -13.64 35.70 21.29
N VAL A 249 -14.50 34.88 20.69
CA VAL A 249 -15.92 35.16 20.54
C VAL A 249 -16.62 35.29 21.91
N GLU A 250 -16.37 34.32 22.79
CA GLU A 250 -16.99 34.36 24.14
C GLU A 250 -16.48 35.55 24.96
N LEU A 251 -15.20 35.87 24.86
CA LEU A 251 -14.61 37.04 25.51
C LEU A 251 -15.21 38.33 25.02
N TYR A 252 -15.37 38.48 23.69
CA TYR A 252 -16.05 39.63 23.08
C TYR A 252 -17.47 39.80 23.65
N LEU A 253 -18.27 38.72 23.64
CA LEU A 253 -19.63 38.75 24.16
C LEU A 253 -19.69 39.06 25.66
N THR A 254 -18.72 38.55 26.43
CA THR A 254 -18.60 38.83 27.87
C THR A 254 -18.32 40.31 28.13
N ILE A 255 -17.39 40.89 27.36
CA ILE A 255 -17.09 42.34 27.48
C ILE A 255 -18.27 43.17 27.06
N ASP A 256 -18.96 42.84 25.94
CA ASP A 256 -20.17 43.54 25.45
C ASP A 256 -21.28 43.52 26.49
N LYS A 257 -21.46 42.43 27.22
CA LYS A 257 -22.42 42.30 28.30
C LYS A 257 -22.03 43.16 29.53
N LEU A 258 -20.78 43.08 29.95
CA LEU A 258 -20.33 43.74 31.19
C LEU A 258 -20.14 45.23 31.00
N ALA A 259 -19.63 45.70 29.84
CA ALA A 259 -19.34 47.10 29.59
C ALA A 259 -20.56 47.87 29.07
N PHE A 260 -21.42 47.22 28.28
CA PHE A 260 -22.55 47.89 27.60
C PHE A 260 -23.93 47.38 28.03
N GLY A 261 -24.01 46.37 28.90
CA GLY A 261 -25.26 45.83 29.41
C GLY A 261 -26.13 45.07 28.37
N HIS A 262 -25.58 44.74 27.19
CA HIS A 262 -26.32 44.08 26.15
C HIS A 262 -26.71 42.66 26.52
N ALA A 263 -27.94 42.20 26.22
CA ALA A 263 -28.34 40.81 26.41
C ALA A 263 -27.63 39.92 25.38
N ILE A 264 -26.98 38.81 25.84
CA ILE A 264 -26.24 37.89 24.99
C ILE A 264 -26.93 36.54 24.80
N GLY A 265 -27.93 36.19 25.66
CA GLY A 265 -28.53 34.84 25.70
C GLY A 265 -29.31 34.41 24.45
N GLN A 266 -29.69 35.33 23.57
CA GLN A 266 -30.37 35.02 22.31
C GLN A 266 -29.50 35.26 21.06
N ARG A 267 -28.20 35.47 21.25
CA ARG A 267 -27.31 35.70 20.10
C ARG A 267 -26.80 34.39 19.54
N PRO A 268 -26.99 34.09 18.25
CA PRO A 268 -26.41 32.90 17.61
C PRO A 268 -24.90 32.81 17.77
N LEU A 269 -24.23 33.95 17.95
CA LEU A 269 -22.79 34.04 18.13
C LEU A 269 -22.27 33.34 19.42
N LEU A 270 -23.10 33.36 20.51
CA LEU A 270 -22.79 32.63 21.74
C LEU A 270 -22.73 31.12 21.49
N LEU A 271 -23.71 30.57 20.79
CA LEU A 271 -23.72 29.15 20.43
C LEU A 271 -22.59 28.80 19.50
N LEU A 272 -22.24 29.70 18.58
CA LEU A 272 -21.09 29.48 17.67
C LEU A 272 -19.77 29.44 18.46
N GLY A 273 -19.54 30.37 19.40
CA GLY A 273 -18.34 30.37 20.24
C GLY A 273 -18.19 29.09 21.06
N ALA A 274 -19.27 28.69 21.76
CA ALA A 274 -19.29 27.43 22.51
C ALA A 274 -19.06 26.20 21.62
N LEU A 275 -19.70 26.14 20.44
CA LEU A 275 -19.54 25.06 19.48
C LEU A 275 -18.09 24.95 18.97
N LEU A 276 -17.45 26.07 18.66
CA LEU A 276 -16.05 26.11 18.23
C LEU A 276 -15.11 25.55 19.30
N ILE A 277 -15.33 25.88 20.58
CA ILE A 277 -14.53 25.34 21.69
C ILE A 277 -14.74 23.83 21.81
N ILE A 278 -15.99 23.36 21.79
CA ILE A 278 -16.30 21.93 21.92
C ILE A 278 -15.69 21.13 20.77
N VAL A 279 -15.88 21.57 19.52
CA VAL A 279 -15.31 20.90 18.34
C VAL A 279 -13.78 20.95 18.39
N GLY A 280 -13.19 22.05 18.85
CA GLY A 280 -11.75 22.17 19.01
C GLY A 280 -11.18 21.17 20.01
N VAL A 281 -11.81 20.97 21.15
CA VAL A 281 -11.45 19.96 22.15
C VAL A 281 -11.60 18.54 21.60
N GLN A 282 -12.68 18.28 20.85
CA GLN A 282 -12.88 16.99 20.19
C GLN A 282 -11.78 16.68 19.18
N LEU A 283 -11.37 17.65 18.36
CA LEU A 283 -10.27 17.46 17.39
C LEU A 283 -8.93 17.20 18.10
N LEU A 284 -8.62 17.91 19.19
CA LEU A 284 -7.44 17.62 19.99
C LEU A 284 -7.43 16.19 20.52
N SER A 285 -8.55 15.75 21.10
CA SER A 285 -8.70 14.38 21.60
C SER A 285 -8.55 13.34 20.49
N LEU A 286 -9.14 13.60 19.31
CA LEU A 286 -9.02 12.74 18.13
C LEU A 286 -7.57 12.63 17.65
N GLY A 287 -6.82 13.73 17.69
CA GLY A 287 -5.39 13.74 17.36
C GLY A 287 -4.56 12.84 18.27
N LEU A 288 -4.80 12.90 19.58
CA LEU A 288 -4.13 12.05 20.56
C LEU A 288 -4.47 10.57 20.39
N ILE A 289 -5.75 10.26 20.19
CA ILE A 289 -6.19 8.88 19.94
C ILE A 289 -5.59 8.35 18.64
N GLY A 290 -5.57 9.16 17.58
CA GLY A 290 -4.95 8.82 16.31
C GLY A 290 -3.47 8.45 16.46
N GLU A 291 -2.72 9.18 17.26
CA GLU A 291 -1.30 8.93 17.53
C GLU A 291 -1.08 7.62 18.31
N LEU A 292 -1.93 7.34 19.30
CA LEU A 292 -1.91 6.07 20.04
C LEU A 292 -2.19 4.87 19.12
N ILE A 293 -3.17 5.00 18.22
CA ILE A 293 -3.51 3.94 17.25
C ILE A 293 -2.39 3.75 16.23
N ALA A 294 -1.80 4.82 15.72
CA ALA A 294 -0.69 4.76 14.79
C ALA A 294 0.51 3.99 15.39
N ASN A 295 0.85 4.28 16.64
CA ASN A 295 1.92 3.59 17.36
C ASN A 295 1.63 2.11 17.64
N SER A 296 0.36 1.75 17.87
CA SER A 296 0.01 0.35 18.15
C SER A 296 0.00 -0.53 16.89
N ARG A 297 -0.35 0.03 15.72
CA ARG A 297 -0.40 -0.69 14.44
C ARG A 297 0.97 -0.93 13.80
N ALA A 298 1.96 -0.14 14.11
CA ALA A 298 3.32 -0.27 13.58
C ALA A 298 4.01 -1.62 13.91
N ARG A 299 3.35 -2.47 14.73
CA ARG A 299 3.91 -3.74 15.23
C ARG A 299 3.26 -5.00 14.64
N SER A 300 2.27 -4.87 13.76
CA SER A 300 1.53 -6.05 13.24
C SER A 300 1.90 -6.31 11.79
N GLY A 301 2.66 -7.37 11.54
CA GLY A 301 2.92 -7.91 10.20
C GLY A 301 1.65 -8.53 9.54
N PRO A 302 1.79 -9.21 8.37
CA PRO A 302 0.68 -9.90 7.70
C PRO A 302 -0.05 -10.85 8.64
N ASP A 303 -1.38 -10.81 8.64
CA ASP A 303 -2.19 -11.68 9.50
C ASP A 303 -2.18 -13.12 8.97
N ALA A 304 -1.42 -14.00 9.64
CA ALA A 304 -1.30 -15.40 9.30
C ALA A 304 -2.66 -16.15 9.33
N ALA A 305 -3.64 -15.65 10.10
CA ALA A 305 -4.99 -16.23 10.14
C ALA A 305 -5.76 -16.11 8.82
N GLN A 306 -5.35 -15.24 7.91
CA GLN A 306 -5.94 -15.06 6.58
C GLN A 306 -5.49 -16.15 5.59
N VAL A 307 -4.38 -16.83 5.85
CA VAL A 307 -3.83 -17.89 5.00
C VAL A 307 -4.51 -19.22 5.33
N ALA A 308 -4.99 -19.94 4.32
CA ALA A 308 -5.54 -21.29 4.46
C ALA A 308 -4.46 -22.36 4.23
N VAL A 309 -3.66 -22.22 3.19
CA VAL A 309 -2.64 -23.19 2.75
C VAL A 309 -1.47 -22.47 2.11
N VAL A 310 -0.25 -22.94 2.35
CA VAL A 310 0.95 -22.59 1.60
C VAL A 310 1.45 -23.86 0.93
N VAL A 311 1.60 -23.85 -0.39
CA VAL A 311 2.19 -24.95 -1.17
C VAL A 311 3.59 -24.52 -1.60
N GLU A 312 4.59 -25.15 -1.00
CA GLU A 312 6.00 -24.96 -1.38
C GLU A 312 6.43 -26.05 -2.35
N ALA A 313 7.37 -25.72 -3.21
CA ALA A 313 7.97 -26.66 -4.14
C ALA A 313 8.48 -27.93 -3.40
N GLY A 314 8.07 -29.11 -3.86
CA GLY A 314 8.48 -30.41 -3.30
C GLY A 314 7.86 -30.81 -1.96
N ARG A 315 6.93 -30.02 -1.37
CA ARG A 315 6.21 -30.36 -0.12
C ARG A 315 4.71 -30.10 -0.23
N ALA A 316 3.97 -31.08 -0.67
CA ALA A 316 2.50 -31.01 -0.59
C ALA A 316 2.07 -31.12 0.90
N GLY A 317 1.40 -30.10 1.42
CA GLY A 317 0.58 -30.20 2.62
C GLY A 317 1.19 -29.78 3.96
N ALA A 318 2.18 -28.89 4.01
CA ALA A 318 2.60 -28.30 5.29
C ALA A 318 1.65 -27.19 5.74
N ALA A 319 1.21 -27.24 7.01
CA ALA A 319 0.52 -26.11 7.63
C ALA A 319 1.40 -24.84 7.56
N ALA A 320 0.76 -23.67 7.41
CA ALA A 320 1.44 -22.39 7.28
C ALA A 320 2.60 -22.26 8.28
N PRO A 321 3.82 -21.89 7.83
CA PRO A 321 4.90 -21.62 8.76
C PRO A 321 4.49 -20.47 9.68
N ALA A 322 4.76 -20.62 10.97
CA ALA A 322 4.60 -19.54 11.93
C ALA A 322 5.37 -18.32 11.40
N ALA A 323 4.70 -17.17 11.37
CA ALA A 323 5.30 -15.92 10.91
C ALA A 323 6.68 -15.76 11.54
N ARG A 324 7.72 -15.58 10.73
CA ARG A 324 9.03 -15.20 11.24
C ARG A 324 8.87 -13.92 12.04
N PRO A 325 9.28 -13.88 13.31
CA PRO A 325 9.24 -12.63 14.07
C PRO A 325 10.12 -11.61 13.31
N VAL A 326 9.53 -10.46 13.00
CA VAL A 326 10.27 -9.29 12.53
C VAL A 326 11.36 -9.04 13.56
N ALA A 327 12.63 -9.08 13.13
CA ALA A 327 13.77 -8.83 14.00
C ALA A 327 13.57 -7.46 14.66
N SER A 328 13.35 -7.48 15.97
CA SER A 328 13.30 -6.27 16.79
C SER A 328 14.69 -5.64 16.78
N ALA A 329 14.84 -4.56 16.02
CA ALA A 329 15.96 -3.66 16.19
C ALA A 329 15.74 -2.86 17.49
N ALA A 330 15.98 -3.50 18.62
CA ALA A 330 16.03 -2.85 19.92
C ALA A 330 17.14 -3.48 20.74
N ALA A 331 18.01 -2.60 21.19
CA ALA A 331 19.00 -2.75 22.26
C ALA A 331 20.42 -3.20 21.86
N ASP A 332 21.17 -2.22 21.37
CA ASP A 332 22.54 -2.04 21.85
C ASP A 332 22.66 -0.61 22.43
N ALA A 333 22.30 -0.47 23.69
CA ALA A 333 22.74 0.63 24.52
C ALA A 333 24.01 0.19 25.26
N PRO A 334 25.14 0.88 25.12
CA PRO A 334 26.36 0.52 25.84
C PRO A 334 26.18 0.82 27.34
N GLY A 335 26.47 -0.23 28.12
CA GLY A 335 26.42 -0.18 29.58
C GLY A 335 27.24 0.96 30.18
N ALA A 336 26.62 1.67 31.09
CA ALA A 336 27.30 2.55 32.01
C ALA A 336 28.14 1.72 33.00
N ALA A 337 29.44 1.85 32.90
CA ALA A 337 30.40 1.31 33.87
C ALA A 337 30.22 1.99 35.22
N SER A 338 29.91 1.21 36.24
CA SER A 338 30.11 1.57 37.64
C SER A 338 31.57 1.31 38.03
N THR A 339 32.24 2.26 38.53
CA THR A 339 33.47 2.13 39.31
C THR A 339 33.41 2.99 40.57
N PRO A 340 34.22 2.71 41.55
CA PRO A 340 33.86 2.24 42.90
C PRO A 340 33.53 3.37 43.86
#